data_5548d6600820f6346f73868b8be925f4
#
_entry.id   5548d6600820f6346f73868b8be925f4
#
_cell.length_a   1.000
_cell.length_b   1.000
_cell.length_c   1.000
_cell.angle_alpha   90.00
_cell.angle_beta   90.00
_cell.angle_gamma   90.00
#
_symmetry.space_group_name_H-M   'P 1'
#
loop_
_entity.id
_entity.type
_entity.pdbx_description
1 polymer ?
#
loop_
_entity_poly.entity_id
_entity_poly.type
_entity_poly.pdbx_seq_one_letter_code
_entity_poly.pdbx_strand_id
1 'polypeptide(L)'
;MNLLRNNPKDRLIIRSILLSWTIITNKDNYTNEILNKYKNDYLTASYYSKALFNIKIGNIREGKIALRKAIQYNKFVIPYILKMKRIPKELPIIERFRSHEEAIHYMLYGYEAWYSVPDAINILKEIKKEFVI
;
A
#
# COMPACT_ATOMS: atom_id res chain seq x y z
N MET A 1 -2.84 16.29 20.42
CA MET A 1 -3.57 16.58 19.17
C MET A 1 -4.20 15.30 18.64
N ASN A 2 -5.45 15.39 18.26
CA ASN A 2 -6.15 14.24 17.69
C ASN A 2 -6.19 14.36 16.16
N LEU A 3 -5.28 13.64 15.49
CA LEU A 3 -5.14 13.64 14.03
C LEU A 3 -6.34 13.01 13.30
N LEU A 4 -7.17 12.25 14.00
CA LEU A 4 -8.28 11.51 13.40
C LEU A 4 -9.62 12.24 13.55
N ARG A 5 -9.63 13.43 14.12
CA ARG A 5 -10.83 14.05 14.65
C ARG A 5 -11.78 14.67 13.63
N ASN A 6 -11.28 15.41 12.65
CA ASN A 6 -12.10 16.40 11.96
C ASN A 6 -12.39 16.14 10.49
N ASN A 7 -11.63 15.28 9.82
CA ASN A 7 -11.78 15.08 8.39
C ASN A 7 -11.63 13.61 8.03
N PRO A 8 -12.67 12.99 7.42
CA PRO A 8 -12.55 11.59 6.99
C PRO A 8 -11.37 11.33 6.05
N LYS A 9 -11.03 12.28 5.17
CA LYS A 9 -9.87 12.14 4.28
C LYS A 9 -8.56 12.09 5.07
N ASP A 10 -8.43 12.89 6.14
CA ASP A 10 -7.24 12.88 6.99
C ASP A 10 -7.09 11.54 7.71
N ARG A 11 -8.19 10.96 8.17
CA ARG A 11 -8.18 9.62 8.77
C ARG A 11 -7.69 8.56 7.80
N LEU A 12 -8.11 8.64 6.54
CA LEU A 12 -7.71 7.70 5.50
C LEU A 12 -6.22 7.83 5.18
N ILE A 13 -5.72 9.06 5.07
CA ILE A 13 -4.30 9.31 4.83
C ILE A 13 -3.45 8.81 6.01
N ILE A 14 -3.87 9.08 7.24
CA ILE A 14 -3.15 8.64 8.44
C ILE A 14 -3.12 7.11 8.50
N ARG A 15 -4.21 6.43 8.21
CA ARG A 15 -4.27 4.98 8.20
C ARG A 15 -3.33 4.39 7.14
N SER A 16 -3.28 5.01 5.95
CA SER A 16 -2.33 4.64 4.91
C SER A 16 -0.89 4.72 5.41
N ILE A 17 -0.53 5.81 6.05
CA ILE A 17 0.81 6.02 6.61
C ILE A 17 1.11 4.99 7.71
N LEU A 18 0.16 4.75 8.61
CA LEU A 18 0.32 3.81 9.72
C LEU A 18 0.56 2.38 9.23
N LEU A 19 -0.14 1.93 8.20
CA LEU A 19 0.05 0.60 7.63
C LEU A 19 1.48 0.41 7.13
N SER A 20 1.99 1.35 6.35
CA SER A 20 3.36 1.28 5.85
C SER A 20 4.38 1.39 6.98
N TRP A 21 4.16 2.32 7.91
CA TRP A 21 5.08 2.53 9.01
C TRP A 21 5.18 1.32 9.94
N THR A 22 4.07 0.64 10.25
CA THR A 22 4.10 -0.56 11.09
C THR A 22 4.84 -1.70 10.40
N ILE A 23 4.74 -1.81 9.07
CA ILE A 23 5.51 -2.80 8.31
C ILE A 23 7.00 -2.47 8.37
N ILE A 24 7.39 -1.24 8.11
CA ILE A 24 8.79 -0.79 8.12
C ILE A 24 9.44 -1.01 9.50
N THR A 25 8.70 -0.74 10.56
CA THR A 25 9.21 -0.82 11.93
C THR A 25 9.00 -2.18 12.60
N ASN A 26 8.56 -3.18 11.83
CA ASN A 26 8.37 -4.56 12.30
C ASN A 26 7.35 -4.70 13.44
N LYS A 27 6.31 -3.88 13.40
CA LYS A 27 5.21 -3.95 14.37
C LYS A 27 4.07 -4.80 13.78
N ASP A 28 4.36 -6.08 13.55
CA ASP A 28 3.48 -6.99 12.80
C ASP A 28 2.11 -7.17 13.47
N ASN A 29 2.06 -7.17 14.80
CA ASN A 29 0.78 -7.28 15.52
C ASN A 29 -0.12 -6.07 15.24
N TYR A 30 0.45 -4.87 15.18
CA TYR A 30 -0.30 -3.66 14.84
C TYR A 30 -0.73 -3.65 13.39
N THR A 31 0.15 -4.09 12.48
CA THR A 31 -0.21 -4.21 11.06
C THR A 31 -1.42 -5.12 10.90
N ASN A 32 -1.35 -6.30 11.53
CA ASN A 32 -2.43 -7.29 11.46
C ASN A 32 -3.74 -6.73 12.04
N GLU A 33 -3.65 -6.06 13.17
CA GLU A 33 -4.81 -5.45 13.83
C GLU A 33 -5.49 -4.40 12.93
N ILE A 34 -4.71 -3.51 12.31
CA ILE A 34 -5.24 -2.49 11.41
C ILE A 34 -5.89 -3.12 10.18
N LEU A 35 -5.23 -4.10 9.58
CA LEU A 35 -5.77 -4.79 8.40
C LEU A 35 -7.08 -5.51 8.72
N ASN A 36 -7.18 -6.14 9.88
CA ASN A 36 -8.41 -6.83 10.29
C ASN A 36 -9.54 -5.88 10.65
N LYS A 37 -9.22 -4.80 11.35
CA LYS A 37 -10.21 -3.80 11.75
C LYS A 37 -10.84 -3.11 10.55
N TYR A 38 -10.06 -2.87 9.51
CA TYR A 38 -10.49 -2.16 8.31
C TYR A 38 -10.50 -3.05 7.07
N LYS A 39 -10.82 -4.33 7.23
CA LYS A 39 -10.78 -5.33 6.15
C LYS A 39 -11.70 -5.02 4.97
N ASN A 40 -12.71 -4.19 5.16
CA ASN A 40 -13.64 -3.77 4.12
C ASN A 40 -13.31 -2.39 3.55
N ASP A 41 -12.12 -1.90 3.81
CA ASP A 41 -11.64 -0.62 3.33
C ASP A 41 -11.50 -0.56 1.81
N TYR A 42 -11.68 0.64 1.28
CA TYR A 42 -11.46 0.93 -0.14
C TYR A 42 -10.16 1.68 -0.38
N LEU A 43 -9.23 1.68 0.58
CA LEU A 43 -7.94 2.35 0.43
C LEU A 43 -6.98 1.53 -0.43
N THR A 44 -6.32 2.18 -1.39
CA THR A 44 -5.19 1.61 -2.12
C THR A 44 -4.15 1.05 -1.14
N ALA A 45 -3.83 1.81 -0.09
CA ALA A 45 -2.88 1.38 0.93
C ALA A 45 -3.29 0.07 1.61
N SER A 46 -4.57 -0.15 1.87
CA SER A 46 -5.04 -1.38 2.51
C SER A 46 -4.83 -2.59 1.62
N TYR A 47 -5.12 -2.46 0.31
CA TYR A 47 -4.90 -3.54 -0.65
C TYR A 47 -3.42 -3.90 -0.77
N TYR A 48 -2.56 -2.92 -0.98
CA TYR A 48 -1.12 -3.15 -1.16
C TYR A 48 -0.44 -3.56 0.13
N SER A 49 -0.84 -3.00 1.27
CA SER A 49 -0.26 -3.38 2.57
C SER A 49 -0.63 -4.81 2.96
N LYS A 50 -1.84 -5.26 2.63
CA LYS A 50 -2.24 -6.65 2.86
C LYS A 50 -1.36 -7.61 2.07
N ALA A 51 -1.11 -7.30 0.80
CA ALA A 51 -0.22 -8.10 -0.04
C ALA A 51 1.19 -8.14 0.55
N LEU A 52 1.73 -6.97 0.87
CA LEU A 52 3.08 -6.84 1.40
C LEU A 52 3.24 -7.54 2.74
N PHE A 53 2.28 -7.38 3.64
CA PHE A 53 2.31 -8.01 4.95
C PHE A 53 2.31 -9.53 4.85
N ASN A 54 1.48 -10.10 3.99
CA ASN A 54 1.46 -11.55 3.77
C ASN A 54 2.81 -12.06 3.23
N ILE A 55 3.43 -11.32 2.32
CA ILE A 55 4.78 -11.66 1.84
C ILE A 55 5.78 -11.61 3.01
N LYS A 56 5.71 -10.56 3.82
CA LYS A 56 6.63 -10.36 4.94
C LYS A 56 6.59 -11.51 5.95
N ILE A 57 5.40 -12.02 6.27
CA ILE A 57 5.25 -13.09 7.25
C ILE A 57 5.37 -14.48 6.66
N GLY A 58 5.71 -14.59 5.38
CA GLY A 58 5.96 -15.87 4.72
C GLY A 58 4.73 -16.51 4.06
N ASN A 59 3.58 -15.86 4.11
CA ASN A 59 2.36 -16.33 3.42
C ASN A 59 2.40 -15.92 1.95
N ILE A 60 3.32 -16.47 1.20
CA ILE A 60 3.61 -16.03 -0.17
C ILE A 60 2.42 -16.22 -1.10
N ARG A 61 1.74 -17.34 -1.02
CA ARG A 61 0.56 -17.63 -1.85
C ARG A 61 -0.52 -16.58 -1.62
N GLU A 62 -0.85 -16.31 -0.36
CA GLU A 62 -1.86 -15.31 -0.01
C GLU A 62 -1.40 -13.89 -0.40
N GLY A 63 -0.10 -13.64 -0.28
CA GLY A 63 0.50 -12.38 -0.71
C GLY A 63 0.33 -12.15 -2.20
N LYS A 64 0.56 -13.18 -3.03
CA LYS A 64 0.37 -13.08 -4.48
C LYS A 64 -1.09 -12.88 -4.85
N ILE A 65 -2.02 -13.59 -4.20
CA ILE A 65 -3.46 -13.42 -4.41
C ILE A 65 -3.87 -11.97 -4.08
N ALA A 66 -3.42 -11.48 -2.92
CA ALA A 66 -3.72 -10.12 -2.49
C ALA A 66 -3.10 -9.09 -3.43
N LEU A 67 -1.89 -9.34 -3.94
CA LEU A 67 -1.22 -8.44 -4.85
C LEU A 67 -1.95 -8.32 -6.20
N ARG A 68 -2.45 -9.43 -6.73
CA ARG A 68 -3.27 -9.39 -7.95
C ARG A 68 -4.50 -8.50 -7.75
N LYS A 69 -5.17 -8.63 -6.61
CA LYS A 69 -6.32 -7.77 -6.28
C LYS A 69 -5.92 -6.30 -6.13
N ALA A 70 -4.78 -6.04 -5.51
CA ALA A 70 -4.26 -4.68 -5.34
C ALA A 70 -3.99 -4.01 -6.69
N ILE A 71 -3.33 -4.72 -7.62
CA ILE A 71 -3.04 -4.19 -8.95
C ILE A 71 -4.33 -3.96 -9.73
N GLN A 72 -5.29 -4.86 -9.66
CA GLN A 72 -6.61 -4.68 -10.28
C GLN A 72 -7.33 -3.46 -9.69
N TYR A 73 -7.16 -3.24 -8.40
CA TYR A 73 -7.80 -2.12 -7.72
C TYR A 73 -7.16 -0.78 -8.10
N ASN A 74 -5.83 -0.69 -8.09
CA ASN A 74 -5.11 0.54 -8.44
C ASN A 74 -3.74 0.22 -9.05
N LYS A 75 -3.69 0.12 -10.36
CA LYS A 75 -2.46 -0.18 -11.10
C LYS A 75 -1.43 0.95 -11.09
N PHE A 76 -1.85 2.17 -10.76
CA PHE A 76 -0.98 3.35 -10.80
C PHE A 76 0.16 3.31 -9.77
N VAL A 77 0.06 2.45 -8.77
CA VAL A 77 1.11 2.25 -7.76
C VAL A 77 2.38 1.63 -8.37
N ILE A 78 2.21 0.69 -9.30
CA ILE A 78 3.31 -0.14 -9.79
C ILE A 78 4.47 0.65 -10.41
N PRO A 79 4.22 1.60 -11.33
CA PRO A 79 5.32 2.37 -11.90
C PRO A 79 6.16 3.12 -10.87
N TYR A 80 5.54 3.57 -9.79
CA TYR A 80 6.27 4.27 -8.73
C TYR A 80 7.13 3.31 -7.90
N ILE A 81 6.59 2.16 -7.51
CA ILE A 81 7.37 1.16 -6.75
C ILE A 81 8.57 0.69 -7.58
N LEU A 82 8.37 0.44 -8.87
CA LEU A 82 9.44 -0.06 -9.75
C LEU A 82 10.33 1.05 -10.32
N LYS A 83 10.21 2.28 -9.83
CA LYS A 83 11.02 3.43 -10.25
C LYS A 83 10.87 3.80 -11.73
N MET A 84 9.76 3.42 -12.35
CA MET A 84 9.44 3.79 -13.74
C MET A 84 8.92 5.22 -13.82
N LYS A 85 8.40 5.74 -12.71
CA LYS A 85 7.96 7.13 -12.56
C LYS A 85 8.51 7.71 -11.27
N ARG A 86 8.76 9.03 -11.28
CA ARG A 86 9.18 9.76 -10.09
C ARG A 86 7.97 10.14 -9.24
N ILE A 87 8.11 9.99 -7.93
CA ILE A 87 7.13 10.49 -6.98
C ILE A 87 7.21 12.01 -6.97
N PRO A 88 6.10 12.74 -7.19
CA PRO A 88 6.10 14.20 -7.15
C PRO A 88 6.54 14.74 -5.80
N LYS A 89 7.19 15.91 -5.79
CA LYS A 89 7.59 16.57 -4.54
C LYS A 89 6.38 17.07 -3.75
N GLU A 90 5.35 17.53 -4.45
CA GLU A 90 4.10 17.98 -3.86
C GLU A 90 3.05 16.89 -4.03
N LEU A 91 2.36 16.53 -2.93
CA LEU A 91 1.32 15.55 -2.97
C LEU A 91 0.05 16.16 -3.56
N PRO A 92 -0.58 15.51 -4.54
CA PRO A 92 -1.84 15.99 -5.10
C PRO A 92 -2.99 15.83 -4.11
N ILE A 93 -4.09 16.52 -4.38
CA ILE A 93 -5.32 16.36 -3.61
C ILE A 93 -6.00 15.07 -4.05
N ILE A 94 -6.38 14.22 -3.10
CA ILE A 94 -7.15 13.01 -3.38
C ILE A 94 -8.63 13.38 -3.42
N GLU A 95 -9.25 13.21 -4.59
CA GLU A 95 -10.68 13.45 -4.74
C GLU A 95 -11.50 12.17 -4.74
N ARG A 96 -10.89 11.04 -5.09
CA ARG A 96 -11.58 9.74 -5.17
C ARG A 96 -10.64 8.58 -4.94
N PHE A 97 -11.20 7.43 -4.55
CA PHE A 97 -10.49 6.18 -4.42
C PHE A 97 -10.04 5.63 -5.77
N ARG A 98 -9.06 4.74 -5.75
CA ARG A 98 -8.48 4.07 -6.92
C ARG A 98 -7.87 5.04 -7.94
N SER A 99 -7.60 6.23 -7.53
CA SER A 99 -7.06 7.26 -8.41
C SER A 99 -5.54 7.24 -8.46
N HIS A 100 -4.98 7.91 -9.47
CA HIS A 100 -3.54 8.13 -9.55
C HIS A 100 -3.05 8.94 -8.36
N GLU A 101 -3.82 9.93 -7.94
CA GLU A 101 -3.50 10.78 -6.78
C GLU A 101 -3.43 9.95 -5.49
N GLU A 102 -4.33 9.01 -5.30
CA GLU A 102 -4.29 8.11 -4.15
C GLU A 102 -3.06 7.19 -4.18
N ALA A 103 -2.68 6.72 -5.38
CA ALA A 103 -1.45 5.93 -5.53
C ALA A 103 -0.22 6.72 -5.12
N ILE A 104 -0.13 7.99 -5.49
CA ILE A 104 0.97 8.87 -5.10
C ILE A 104 1.03 9.04 -3.57
N HIS A 105 -0.11 9.26 -2.93
CA HIS A 105 -0.17 9.37 -1.47
C HIS A 105 0.28 8.09 -0.77
N TYR A 106 -0.08 6.94 -1.30
CA TYR A 106 0.40 5.67 -0.75
C TYR A 106 1.92 5.59 -0.80
N MET A 107 2.56 6.16 -1.82
CA MET A 107 4.02 6.12 -1.96
C MET A 107 4.76 6.90 -0.87
N LEU A 108 4.09 7.76 -0.11
CA LEU A 108 4.74 8.55 0.94
C LEU A 108 5.59 7.68 1.88
N TYR A 109 5.05 6.53 2.30
CA TYR A 109 5.80 5.52 3.04
C TYR A 109 5.72 4.13 2.41
N GLY A 110 4.78 3.91 1.51
CA GLY A 110 4.59 2.62 0.84
C GLY A 110 5.79 2.20 0.00
N TYR A 111 6.44 3.14 -0.64
CA TYR A 111 7.67 2.89 -1.40
C TYR A 111 8.73 2.25 -0.49
N GLU A 112 9.03 2.87 0.63
CA GLU A 112 10.00 2.36 1.60
C GLU A 112 9.56 1.01 2.17
N ALA A 113 8.27 0.85 2.46
CA ALA A 113 7.74 -0.40 3.00
C ALA A 113 8.01 -1.57 2.04
N TRP A 114 7.75 -1.40 0.75
CA TRP A 114 7.99 -2.45 -0.23
C TRP A 114 9.47 -2.85 -0.32
N TYR A 115 10.38 -1.87 -0.25
CA TYR A 115 11.82 -2.15 -0.28
C TYR A 115 12.35 -2.68 1.06
N SER A 116 11.61 -2.54 2.15
CA SER A 116 12.02 -3.06 3.46
C SER A 116 11.77 -4.56 3.64
N VAL A 117 10.93 -5.15 2.78
CA VAL A 117 10.56 -6.57 2.89
C VAL A 117 11.36 -7.40 1.88
N PRO A 118 12.16 -8.39 2.33
CA PRO A 118 12.91 -9.25 1.41
C PRO A 118 12.00 -9.94 0.39
N ASP A 119 12.46 -10.02 -0.84
CA ASP A 119 11.76 -10.66 -1.97
C ASP A 119 10.49 -9.98 -2.46
N ALA A 120 9.97 -8.98 -1.76
CA ALA A 120 8.72 -8.33 -2.12
C ALA A 120 8.76 -7.72 -3.53
N ILE A 121 9.85 -7.05 -3.87
CA ILE A 121 10.01 -6.43 -5.20
C ILE A 121 10.09 -7.50 -6.30
N ASN A 122 10.75 -8.61 -6.06
CA ASN A 122 10.84 -9.70 -7.02
C ASN A 122 9.46 -10.34 -7.27
N ILE A 123 8.70 -10.53 -6.21
CA ILE A 123 7.33 -11.05 -6.30
C ILE A 123 6.44 -10.06 -7.06
N LEU A 124 6.58 -8.77 -6.78
CA LEU A 124 5.85 -7.71 -7.48
C LEU A 124 6.14 -7.75 -8.98
N LYS A 125 7.41 -7.86 -9.38
CA LYS A 125 7.81 -7.97 -10.78
C LYS A 125 7.23 -9.20 -11.45
N GLU A 126 7.20 -10.32 -10.74
CA GLU A 126 6.62 -11.56 -11.24
C GLU A 126 5.12 -11.38 -11.53
N ILE A 127 4.37 -10.88 -10.56
CA ILE A 127 2.92 -10.70 -10.69
C ILE A 127 2.58 -9.62 -11.72
N LYS A 128 3.39 -8.56 -11.83
CA LYS A 128 3.21 -7.51 -12.82
C LYS A 128 3.13 -8.06 -14.24
N LYS A 129 3.85 -9.13 -14.55
CA LYS A 129 3.84 -9.73 -15.88
C LYS A 129 2.47 -10.23 -16.32
N GLU A 130 1.57 -10.44 -15.37
CA GLU A 130 0.19 -10.86 -15.64
C GLU A 130 -0.70 -9.70 -16.07
N PHE A 131 -0.20 -8.47 -16.02
CA PHE A 131 -0.98 -7.25 -16.27
C PHE A 131 -0.34 -6.39 -17.35
N VAL A 132 -1.17 -5.59 -18.01
CA VAL A 132 -0.71 -4.56 -18.95
C VAL A 132 -0.54 -3.26 -18.16
N ILE A 133 0.70 -2.96 -17.84
CA ILE A 133 1.04 -1.75 -17.06
C ILE A 133 2.19 -1.02 -17.73
#